data_14d63362f709c67bb23c000d32e401dc
#
_entry.id   14d63362f709c67bb23c000d32e401dc
#
_cell.length_a   1.000
_cell.length_b   1.000
_cell.length_c   1.000
_cell.angle_alpha   90.00
_cell.angle_beta   90.00
_cell.angle_gamma   90.00
#
_symmetry.space_group_name_H-M   'P 1'
#
loop_
_entity.id
_entity.type
_entity.pdbx_description
1 polymer ?
#
loop_
_entity_poly.entity_id
_entity_poly.type
_entity_poly.pdbx_seq_one_letter_code
_entity_poly.pdbx_strand_id
1 'polypeptide(L)'
;MLSKVEARKRRHLRVRKKISGTSERPRLSVFRSLKHIYAQLINDEIGHTYCSASSLDPEIRKIAQGKSKTEIAREVGRLLAKRALELGIEKAAFDRGGYKYQGRVRALAEGAREGGLKI
;
A
#
# COMPACT_ATOMS: atom_id res chain seq x y z
N MET A 1 3.16 -29.78 1.95
CA MET A 1 2.27 -28.63 2.28
C MET A 1 3.11 -27.35 2.29
N LEU A 2 2.60 -26.29 1.70
CA LEU A 2 3.30 -25.01 1.67
C LEU A 2 3.20 -24.29 3.02
N SER A 3 4.29 -23.62 3.43
CA SER A 3 4.25 -22.70 4.56
C SER A 3 3.37 -21.49 4.24
N LYS A 4 2.96 -20.73 5.27
CA LYS A 4 2.18 -19.49 5.07
C LYS A 4 2.94 -18.48 4.22
N VAL A 5 4.26 -18.38 4.39
CA VAL A 5 5.10 -17.46 3.62
C VAL A 5 5.16 -17.86 2.16
N GLU A 6 5.36 -19.16 1.88
CA GLU A 6 5.40 -19.67 0.51
C GLU A 6 4.06 -19.51 -0.19
N ALA A 7 2.94 -19.78 0.49
CA ALA A 7 1.60 -19.61 -0.05
C ALA A 7 1.33 -18.14 -0.41
N ARG A 8 1.75 -17.20 0.45
CA ARG A 8 1.63 -15.76 0.18
C ARG A 8 2.45 -15.35 -1.04
N LYS A 9 3.69 -15.83 -1.14
CA LYS A 9 4.56 -15.52 -2.29
C LYS A 9 3.94 -16.00 -3.59
N ARG A 10 3.34 -17.18 -3.62
CA ARG A 10 2.64 -17.71 -4.80
C ARG A 10 1.43 -16.85 -5.18
N ARG A 11 0.63 -16.43 -4.20
CA ARG A 11 -0.50 -15.52 -4.45
C ARG A 11 -0.03 -14.19 -5.00
N HIS A 12 1.05 -13.64 -4.45
CA HIS A 12 1.63 -12.38 -4.93
C HIS A 12 2.11 -12.50 -6.37
N LEU A 13 2.79 -13.58 -6.72
CA LEU A 13 3.23 -13.82 -8.10
C LEU A 13 2.06 -13.87 -9.07
N ARG A 14 0.94 -14.49 -8.69
CA ARG A 14 -0.26 -14.53 -9.53
C ARG A 14 -0.85 -13.14 -9.74
N VAL A 15 -0.90 -12.33 -8.71
CA VAL A 15 -1.37 -10.93 -8.79
C VAL A 15 -0.42 -10.13 -9.68
N ARG A 16 0.90 -10.28 -9.52
CA ARG A 16 1.91 -9.57 -10.28
C ARG A 16 1.88 -9.87 -11.77
N LYS A 17 1.40 -11.02 -12.20
CA LYS A 17 1.20 -11.33 -13.62
C LYS A 17 0.17 -10.42 -14.27
N LYS A 18 -0.77 -9.90 -13.48
CA LYS A 18 -1.88 -9.04 -13.93
C LYS A 18 -1.64 -7.57 -13.66
N ILE A 19 -0.78 -7.24 -12.70
CA ILE A 19 -0.56 -5.87 -12.24
C ILE A 19 0.90 -5.48 -12.45
N SER A 20 1.11 -4.44 -13.26
CA SER A 20 2.42 -3.84 -13.45
C SER A 20 2.26 -2.33 -13.33
N GLY A 21 3.15 -1.68 -12.57
CA GLY A 21 3.13 -0.24 -12.40
C GLY A 21 3.77 0.49 -13.56
N THR A 22 3.11 1.54 -14.03
CA THR A 22 3.60 2.40 -15.11
C THR A 22 3.73 3.84 -14.59
N SER A 23 4.22 4.76 -15.41
CA SER A 23 4.32 6.19 -15.04
C SER A 23 2.93 6.81 -14.84
N GLU A 24 1.95 6.43 -15.64
CA GLU A 24 0.57 6.94 -15.55
C GLU A 24 -0.22 6.28 -14.42
N ARG A 25 0.06 5.01 -14.16
CA ARG A 25 -0.62 4.23 -13.14
C ARG A 25 0.38 3.39 -12.38
N PRO A 26 1.13 3.99 -11.43
CA PRO A 26 2.08 3.25 -10.61
C PRO A 26 1.41 2.13 -9.83
N ARG A 27 2.19 1.13 -9.47
CA ARG A 27 1.71 0.03 -8.64
C ARG A 27 1.78 0.44 -7.17
N LEU A 28 0.64 0.42 -6.48
CA LEU A 28 0.59 0.61 -5.03
C LEU A 28 0.85 -0.75 -4.38
N SER A 29 2.07 -0.92 -3.89
CA SER A 29 2.52 -2.15 -3.24
C SER A 29 2.36 -2.05 -1.74
N VAL A 30 1.73 -3.05 -1.13
CA VAL A 30 1.52 -3.12 0.31
C VAL A 30 2.36 -4.24 0.90
N PHE A 31 3.04 -3.96 1.99
CA PHE A 31 3.72 -4.94 2.82
C PHE A 31 3.34 -4.72 4.27
N ARG A 32 3.03 -5.79 4.99
CA ARG A 32 2.75 -5.70 6.42
C ARG A 32 3.60 -6.68 7.22
N SER A 33 4.06 -6.21 8.38
CA SER A 33 4.63 -7.06 9.41
C SER A 33 3.64 -7.18 10.56
N LEU A 34 4.03 -7.87 11.63
CA LEU A 34 3.17 -8.03 12.80
C LEU A 34 2.73 -6.67 13.40
N LYS A 35 3.66 -5.71 13.47
CA LYS A 35 3.41 -4.41 14.12
C LYS A 35 3.16 -3.25 13.18
N HIS A 36 3.65 -3.32 11.96
CA HIS A 36 3.65 -2.19 11.03
C HIS A 36 3.13 -2.54 9.64
N ILE A 37 2.71 -1.51 8.93
CA ILE A 37 2.27 -1.63 7.55
C ILE A 37 2.98 -0.57 6.70
N TYR A 38 3.30 -0.93 5.46
CA TYR A 38 4.09 -0.11 4.53
C TYR A 38 3.39 -0.07 3.18
N ALA A 39 3.47 1.07 2.51
CA ALA A 39 2.94 1.23 1.15
C ALA A 39 3.91 2.03 0.30
N GLN A 40 4.03 1.66 -0.97
CA GLN A 40 4.90 2.33 -1.95
C GLN A 40 4.16 2.46 -3.27
N LEU A 41 4.45 3.54 -4.01
CA LEU A 41 4.03 3.69 -5.40
C LEU A 41 5.24 3.48 -6.30
N ILE A 42 5.18 2.46 -7.16
CA ILE A 42 6.31 1.99 -7.95
C ILE A 42 6.00 2.02 -9.44
N ASN A 43 6.92 2.59 -10.22
CA ASN A 43 6.92 2.43 -11.66
C ASN A 43 7.82 1.25 -12.00
N ASP A 44 7.23 0.11 -12.36
CA ASP A 44 7.97 -1.12 -12.64
C ASP A 44 8.77 -1.07 -13.95
N GLU A 45 8.38 -0.19 -14.88
CA GLU A 45 9.10 -0.05 -16.16
C GLU A 45 10.53 0.45 -15.97
N ILE A 46 10.74 1.32 -14.97
CA ILE A 46 12.05 1.90 -14.68
C ILE A 46 12.57 1.54 -13.28
N GLY A 47 11.85 0.70 -12.55
CA GLY A 47 12.24 0.29 -11.19
C GLY A 47 12.31 1.43 -10.20
N HIS A 48 11.46 2.45 -10.33
CA HIS A 48 11.50 3.65 -9.50
C HIS A 48 10.32 3.72 -8.53
N THR A 49 10.62 4.02 -7.26
CA THR A 49 9.60 4.29 -6.23
C THR A 49 9.38 5.80 -6.13
N TYR A 50 8.18 6.26 -6.46
CA TYR A 50 7.84 7.68 -6.43
C TYR A 50 7.64 8.22 -5.02
N CYS A 51 6.94 7.48 -4.18
CA CYS A 51 6.69 7.86 -2.79
C CYS A 51 6.34 6.63 -1.97
N SER A 52 6.41 6.78 -0.66
CA SER A 52 6.07 5.71 0.28
C SER A 52 5.42 6.31 1.52
N ALA A 53 4.76 5.46 2.30
CA ALA A 53 4.23 5.80 3.61
C ALA A 53 4.20 4.55 4.47
N SER A 54 4.34 4.71 5.78
CA SER A 54 4.28 3.59 6.70
C SER A 54 3.78 4.03 8.06
N SER A 55 3.41 3.05 8.89
CA SER A 55 3.05 3.32 10.29
C SER A 55 4.22 3.82 11.13
N LEU A 56 5.46 3.72 10.60
CA LEU A 56 6.65 4.27 11.24
C LEU A 56 6.89 5.74 10.94
N ASP A 57 6.20 6.31 9.96
CA ASP A 57 6.33 7.73 9.62
C ASP A 57 5.99 8.61 10.84
N PRO A 58 6.78 9.69 11.08
CA PRO A 58 6.48 10.60 12.20
C PRO A 58 5.07 11.18 12.16
N GLU A 59 4.54 11.48 10.98
CA GLU A 59 3.19 12.00 10.80
C GLU A 59 2.13 11.01 11.29
N ILE A 60 2.35 9.72 11.08
CA ILE A 60 1.45 8.66 11.54
C ILE A 60 1.63 8.41 13.04
N ARG A 61 2.87 8.40 13.52
CA ARG A 61 3.17 8.16 14.94
C ARG A 61 2.54 9.22 15.85
N LYS A 62 2.44 10.45 15.39
CA LYS A 62 1.82 11.54 16.14
C LYS A 62 0.33 11.31 16.41
N ILE A 63 -0.36 10.62 15.52
CA ILE A 63 -1.80 10.39 15.60
C ILE A 63 -2.15 8.95 15.96
N ALA A 64 -1.16 8.08 16.17
CA ALA A 64 -1.38 6.65 16.36
C ALA A 64 -1.91 6.27 17.74
N GLN A 65 -1.70 7.10 18.75
CA GLN A 65 -2.10 6.79 20.10
C GLN A 65 -3.61 6.56 20.21
N GLY A 66 -4.00 5.43 20.78
CA GLY A 66 -5.40 5.07 20.93
C GLY A 66 -6.06 4.50 19.69
N LYS A 67 -5.35 4.40 18.56
CA LYS A 67 -5.89 3.84 17.32
C LYS A 67 -5.55 2.36 17.18
N SER A 68 -6.49 1.60 16.60
CA SER A 68 -6.26 0.20 16.24
C SER A 68 -5.30 0.11 15.04
N LYS A 69 -4.75 -1.09 14.80
CA LYS A 69 -3.89 -1.34 13.64
C LYS A 69 -4.61 -1.03 12.33
N THR A 70 -5.91 -1.32 12.27
CA THR A 70 -6.75 -1.04 11.10
C THR A 70 -6.91 0.46 10.87
N GLU A 71 -7.16 1.23 11.91
CA GLU A 71 -7.26 2.69 11.82
C GLU A 71 -5.94 3.32 11.40
N ILE A 72 -4.81 2.81 11.93
CA ILE A 72 -3.47 3.25 11.55
C ILE A 72 -3.21 2.97 10.07
N ALA A 73 -3.60 1.79 9.58
CA ALA A 73 -3.44 1.44 8.17
C ALA A 73 -4.22 2.40 7.25
N ARG A 74 -5.42 2.80 7.65
CA ARG A 74 -6.22 3.80 6.92
C ARG A 74 -5.48 5.14 6.84
N GLU A 75 -4.88 5.57 7.94
CA GLU A 75 -4.09 6.81 7.97
C GLU A 75 -2.83 6.71 7.09
N VAL A 76 -2.19 5.54 7.03
CA VAL A 76 -1.06 5.29 6.12
C VAL A 76 -1.51 5.45 4.68
N GLY A 77 -2.67 4.92 4.33
CA GLY A 77 -3.25 5.07 2.98
C GLY A 77 -3.52 6.54 2.63
N ARG A 78 -4.08 7.30 3.56
CA ARG A 78 -4.33 8.74 3.38
C ARG A 78 -3.03 9.51 3.17
N LEU A 79 -2.00 9.19 3.95
CA LEU A 79 -0.69 9.84 3.82
C LEU A 79 -0.05 9.53 2.47
N LEU A 80 -0.13 8.28 2.02
CA LEU A 80 0.38 7.89 0.71
C LEU A 80 -0.32 8.67 -0.41
N ALA A 81 -1.64 8.76 -0.34
CA ALA A 81 -2.43 9.51 -1.32
C ALA A 81 -2.03 10.99 -1.34
N LYS A 82 -1.85 11.60 -0.17
CA LYS A 82 -1.40 12.99 -0.07
C LYS A 82 -0.06 13.18 -0.77
N ARG A 83 0.90 12.31 -0.49
CA ARG A 83 2.24 12.38 -1.10
C ARG A 83 2.19 12.14 -2.61
N ALA A 84 1.33 11.23 -3.06
CA ALA A 84 1.12 10.96 -4.48
C ALA A 84 0.55 12.18 -5.21
N LEU A 85 -0.48 12.79 -4.67
CA LEU A 85 -1.11 13.97 -5.27
C LEU A 85 -0.16 15.16 -5.34
N GLU A 86 0.72 15.32 -4.35
CA GLU A 86 1.76 16.36 -4.36
C GLU A 86 2.73 16.16 -5.53
N LEU A 87 2.92 14.91 -5.99
CA LEU A 87 3.75 14.56 -7.13
C LEU A 87 2.98 14.55 -8.45
N GLY A 88 1.68 14.86 -8.42
CA GLY A 88 0.84 14.82 -9.60
C GLY A 88 0.35 13.44 -9.99
N ILE A 89 0.49 12.46 -9.10
CA ILE A 89 0.02 11.09 -9.34
C ILE A 89 -1.42 10.96 -8.83
N GLU A 90 -2.35 10.66 -9.74
CA GLU A 90 -3.79 10.58 -9.42
C GLU A 90 -4.33 9.16 -9.40
N LYS A 91 -3.65 8.21 -10.05
CA LYS A 91 -4.10 6.84 -10.23
C LYS A 91 -3.03 5.85 -9.79
N ALA A 92 -3.46 4.68 -9.30
CA ALA A 92 -2.55 3.59 -8.96
C ALA A 92 -3.26 2.26 -9.16
N ALA A 93 -2.47 1.23 -9.47
CA ALA A 93 -2.94 -0.15 -9.52
C ALA A 93 -2.63 -0.80 -8.18
N PHE A 94 -3.65 -1.24 -7.45
CA PHE A 94 -3.47 -1.79 -6.11
C PHE A 94 -2.94 -3.22 -6.15
N ASP A 95 -1.74 -3.43 -5.59
CA ASP A 95 -1.13 -4.75 -5.40
C ASP A 95 -1.15 -5.07 -3.91
N ARG A 96 -2.04 -5.97 -3.52
CA ARG A 96 -2.21 -6.37 -2.12
C ARG A 96 -1.08 -7.25 -1.57
N GLY A 97 -0.02 -7.53 -2.36
CA GLY A 97 1.16 -8.26 -1.92
C GLY A 97 0.93 -9.72 -1.54
N GLY A 98 -0.12 -10.35 -2.10
CA GLY A 98 -0.51 -11.71 -1.75
C GLY A 98 -1.30 -11.83 -0.46
N TYR A 99 -1.58 -10.72 0.23
CA TYR A 99 -2.46 -10.69 1.40
C TYR A 99 -3.93 -10.72 0.96
N LYS A 100 -4.81 -11.16 1.86
CA LYS A 100 -6.25 -11.07 1.60
C LYS A 100 -6.70 -9.62 1.68
N TYR A 101 -7.66 -9.24 0.84
CA TYR A 101 -8.24 -7.89 0.84
C TYR A 101 -9.22 -7.75 2.00
N GLN A 102 -8.67 -7.64 3.20
CA GLN A 102 -9.44 -7.48 4.43
C GLN A 102 -8.56 -6.86 5.53
N GLY A 103 -9.18 -6.41 6.61
CA GLY A 103 -8.48 -5.85 7.77
C GLY A 103 -7.61 -4.66 7.39
N ARG A 104 -6.32 -4.71 7.77
CA ARG A 104 -5.38 -3.62 7.53
C ARG A 104 -5.14 -3.31 6.04
N VAL A 105 -5.09 -4.34 5.21
CA VAL A 105 -4.84 -4.18 3.77
C VAL A 105 -6.00 -3.42 3.12
N ARG A 106 -7.24 -3.81 3.44
CA ARG A 106 -8.44 -3.12 2.97
C ARG A 106 -8.50 -1.68 3.50
N ALA A 107 -8.20 -1.48 4.77
CA ALA A 107 -8.23 -0.16 5.39
C ALA A 107 -7.24 0.79 4.73
N LEU A 108 -6.05 0.32 4.38
CA LEU A 108 -5.05 1.11 3.66
C LEU A 108 -5.58 1.54 2.29
N ALA A 109 -6.17 0.61 1.53
CA ALA A 109 -6.75 0.92 0.22
C ALA A 109 -7.88 1.94 0.33
N GLU A 110 -8.76 1.78 1.32
CA GLU A 110 -9.85 2.72 1.57
C GLU A 110 -9.32 4.10 1.95
N GLY A 111 -8.27 4.16 2.78
CA GLY A 111 -7.62 5.40 3.16
C GLY A 111 -7.01 6.12 1.97
N ALA A 112 -6.38 5.38 1.06
CA ALA A 112 -5.82 5.95 -0.17
C ALA A 112 -6.94 6.54 -1.04
N ARG A 113 -8.07 5.86 -1.18
CA ARG A 113 -9.23 6.37 -1.92
C ARG A 113 -9.81 7.62 -1.26
N GLU A 114 -9.94 7.61 0.06
CA GLU A 114 -10.41 8.78 0.83
C GLU A 114 -9.49 9.98 0.64
N GLY A 115 -8.20 9.74 0.50
CA GLY A 115 -7.19 10.78 0.24
C GLY A 115 -7.19 11.31 -1.18
N GLY A 116 -8.00 10.74 -2.07
CA GLY A 116 -8.15 11.21 -3.43
C GLY A 116 -7.44 10.40 -4.51
N LEU A 117 -6.75 9.33 -4.14
CA LEU A 117 -6.07 8.46 -5.10
C LEU A 117 -7.06 7.46 -5.70
N LYS A 118 -7.07 7.37 -7.02
CA LYS A 118 -7.93 6.41 -7.74
C LYS A 118 -7.22 5.05 -7.85
N ILE A 119 -7.77 4.06 -7.21
CA ILE A 119 -7.21 2.70 -7.24
C ILE A 119 -8.31 1.66 -7.49
#